data_71bba122dc704d89c17e557eaf28de85
#
_entry.id   71bba122dc704d89c17e557eaf28de85
#
_cell.length_a   1.000
_cell.length_b   1.000
_cell.length_c   1.000
_cell.angle_alpha   90.00
_cell.angle_beta   90.00
_cell.angle_gamma   90.00
#
_symmetry.space_group_name_H-M   'P 1'
#
loop_
_entity.id
_entity.type
_entity.pdbx_description
1 polymer ?
#
loop_
_entity_poly.entity_id
_entity_poly.type
_entity_poly.pdbx_seq_one_letter_code
_entity_poly.pdbx_strand_id
1 'polypeptide(L)'
;MKKNKKCLILCIYSLFLLLYGSHLFALESDAEQPIVIDSDTATYDDATQLSTYTGNVISVQGSIRVNSDKLVVHFKDGEAEKLVFTGKMAKFKQTPSEGAEDITGEAFTGEFYPKRNLLVLINNATVWQGSGAYSSDYIEYDIKTSLVKAGEKASDSKRVHVIIKPKAKQ
;
A
#
# COMPACT_ATOMS: atom_id res chain seq x y z
N MET A 1 13.94 38.65 -50.44
CA MET A 1 13.04 38.72 -49.26
C MET A 1 12.13 37.49 -49.05
N LYS A 2 12.38 36.31 -49.64
CA LYS A 2 11.53 35.10 -49.46
C LYS A 2 12.09 34.06 -48.45
N LYS A 3 13.37 34.15 -48.04
CA LYS A 3 14.02 33.17 -47.15
C LYS A 3 13.60 33.27 -45.67
N ASN A 4 13.23 34.47 -45.18
CA ASN A 4 12.96 34.68 -43.75
C ASN A 4 11.57 34.19 -43.30
N LYS A 5 10.59 34.08 -44.23
CA LYS A 5 9.24 33.60 -43.90
C LYS A 5 9.22 32.09 -43.58
N LYS A 6 10.04 31.29 -44.28
CA LYS A 6 10.12 29.82 -44.01
C LYS A 6 10.77 29.53 -42.65
N CYS A 7 11.78 30.31 -42.27
CA CYS A 7 12.43 30.15 -40.96
C CYS A 7 11.51 30.52 -39.80
N LEU A 8 10.72 31.59 -39.97
CA LEU A 8 9.73 32.06 -38.99
C LEU A 8 8.61 31.02 -38.80
N ILE A 9 8.12 30.40 -39.87
CA ILE A 9 7.08 29.35 -39.81
C ILE A 9 7.63 28.09 -39.13
N LEU A 10 8.91 27.71 -39.39
CA LEU A 10 9.55 26.58 -38.71
C LEU A 10 9.72 26.82 -37.20
N CYS A 11 10.07 28.04 -36.80
CA CYS A 11 10.17 28.42 -35.38
C CYS A 11 8.81 28.38 -34.65
N ILE A 12 7.74 28.82 -35.33
CA ILE A 12 6.38 28.79 -34.77
C ILE A 12 5.89 27.34 -34.63
N TYR A 13 6.19 26.46 -35.59
CA TYR A 13 5.86 25.02 -35.51
C TYR A 13 6.64 24.30 -34.40
N SER A 14 7.93 24.62 -34.21
CA SER A 14 8.75 24.11 -33.12
C SER A 14 8.24 24.55 -31.75
N LEU A 15 7.80 25.81 -31.61
CA LEU A 15 7.25 26.32 -30.36
C LEU A 15 5.88 25.70 -30.02
N PHE A 16 5.08 25.35 -31.05
CA PHE A 16 3.79 24.71 -30.86
C PHE A 16 3.91 23.21 -30.44
N LEU A 17 4.99 22.51 -30.87
CA LEU A 17 5.29 21.16 -30.43
C LEU A 17 5.74 21.07 -28.96
N LEU A 18 6.33 22.14 -28.40
CA LEU A 18 6.76 22.20 -27.01
C LEU A 18 5.60 22.43 -26.03
N LEU A 19 4.42 22.84 -26.52
CA LEU A 19 3.23 23.08 -25.69
C LEU A 19 2.37 21.82 -25.47
N TYR A 20 2.63 20.71 -26.16
CA TYR A 20 2.06 19.40 -25.84
C TYR A 20 2.92 18.71 -24.77
N GLY A 21 3.13 19.39 -23.65
CA GLY A 21 3.61 18.74 -22.43
C GLY A 21 2.59 17.67 -22.04
N SER A 22 2.93 16.41 -22.21
CA SER A 22 2.22 15.30 -21.62
C SER A 22 2.07 15.61 -20.14
N HIS A 23 0.84 15.88 -19.68
CA HIS A 23 0.52 15.82 -18.26
C HIS A 23 0.73 14.38 -17.83
N LEU A 24 1.96 14.07 -17.40
CA LEU A 24 2.21 12.88 -16.61
C LEU A 24 1.45 13.09 -15.30
N PHE A 25 0.23 12.58 -15.22
CA PHE A 25 -0.42 12.37 -13.93
C PHE A 25 0.45 11.37 -13.18
N ALA A 26 1.35 11.88 -12.34
CA ALA A 26 1.95 11.03 -11.31
C ALA A 26 0.79 10.54 -10.45
N LEU A 27 0.61 9.23 -10.33
CA LEU A 27 -0.31 8.65 -9.37
C LEU A 27 0.13 9.19 -7.99
N GLU A 28 -0.75 9.93 -7.34
CA GLU A 28 -0.50 10.44 -5.99
C GLU A 28 -0.23 9.22 -5.09
N SER A 29 0.86 9.26 -4.31
CA SER A 29 1.25 8.06 -3.56
C SER A 29 0.17 7.73 -2.52
N ASP A 30 -0.07 6.45 -2.27
CA ASP A 30 -1.05 6.00 -1.25
C ASP A 30 -0.84 6.72 0.09
N ALA A 31 0.42 7.02 0.46
CA ALA A 31 0.78 7.68 1.71
C ALA A 31 0.30 9.14 1.82
N GLU A 32 0.01 9.80 0.69
CA GLU A 32 -0.49 11.18 0.63
C GLU A 32 -2.03 11.25 0.71
N GLN A 33 -2.70 10.11 0.51
CA GLN A 33 -4.14 10.00 0.59
C GLN A 33 -4.61 9.94 2.06
N PRO A 34 -5.81 10.49 2.37
CA PRO A 34 -6.39 10.37 3.69
C PRO A 34 -6.67 8.91 4.04
N ILE A 35 -6.53 8.57 5.33
CA ILE A 35 -6.96 7.27 5.86
C ILE A 35 -8.45 7.39 6.21
N VAL A 36 -9.29 6.60 5.55
CA VAL A 36 -10.74 6.51 5.81
C VAL A 36 -11.00 5.19 6.52
N ILE A 37 -11.80 5.23 7.60
CA ILE A 37 -12.11 4.04 8.42
C ILE A 37 -13.61 3.95 8.63
N ASP A 38 -14.19 2.80 8.26
CA ASP A 38 -15.57 2.40 8.57
C ASP A 38 -15.54 1.26 9.59
N SER A 39 -16.46 1.29 10.57
CA SER A 39 -16.59 0.28 11.63
C SER A 39 -17.96 0.34 12.30
N ASP A 40 -18.33 -0.72 13.03
CA ASP A 40 -19.59 -0.72 13.81
C ASP A 40 -19.50 0.23 15.00
N THR A 41 -18.33 0.35 15.65
CA THR A 41 -18.09 1.25 16.79
C THR A 41 -16.73 1.90 16.71
N ALA A 42 -16.63 3.15 17.21
CA ALA A 42 -15.38 3.90 17.31
C ALA A 42 -15.31 4.63 18.67
N THR A 43 -14.12 4.63 19.27
CA THR A 43 -13.78 5.42 20.47
C THR A 43 -12.44 6.12 20.27
N TYR A 44 -12.33 7.37 20.74
CA TYR A 44 -11.07 8.10 20.81
C TYR A 44 -10.78 8.46 22.26
N ASP A 45 -9.59 8.16 22.71
CA ASP A 45 -9.07 8.52 24.02
C ASP A 45 -7.90 9.50 23.87
N ASP A 46 -8.16 10.75 24.23
CA ASP A 46 -7.19 11.84 24.13
C ASP A 46 -6.01 11.67 25.09
N ALA A 47 -6.24 11.08 26.27
CA ALA A 47 -5.18 10.86 27.24
C ALA A 47 -4.12 9.85 26.78
N THR A 48 -4.55 8.82 26.06
CA THR A 48 -3.68 7.79 25.50
C THR A 48 -3.32 8.02 24.04
N GLN A 49 -3.94 9.00 23.37
CA GLN A 49 -3.81 9.29 21.94
C GLN A 49 -4.11 8.05 21.08
N LEU A 50 -5.17 7.32 21.44
CA LEU A 50 -5.62 6.10 20.73
C LEU A 50 -7.03 6.27 20.17
N SER A 51 -7.23 5.87 18.92
CA SER A 51 -8.55 5.55 18.39
C SER A 51 -8.72 4.04 18.26
N THR A 52 -9.83 3.52 18.77
CA THR A 52 -10.18 2.10 18.64
C THR A 52 -11.46 1.97 17.84
N TYR A 53 -11.41 1.14 16.80
CA TYR A 53 -12.52 0.79 15.91
C TYR A 53 -12.79 -0.70 16.05
N THR A 54 -14.05 -1.10 16.14
CA THR A 54 -14.42 -2.50 16.37
C THR A 54 -15.66 -2.88 15.56
N GLY A 55 -15.61 -4.10 15.01
CA GLY A 55 -16.68 -4.70 14.20
C GLY A 55 -16.62 -4.27 12.73
N ASN A 56 -16.52 -5.25 11.83
CA ASN A 56 -16.53 -5.06 10.37
C ASN A 56 -15.63 -3.92 9.87
N VAL A 57 -14.45 -3.80 10.46
CA VAL A 57 -13.57 -2.66 10.19
C VAL A 57 -13.03 -2.72 8.78
N ILE A 58 -13.18 -1.61 8.06
CA ILE A 58 -12.59 -1.37 6.74
C ILE A 58 -11.76 -0.10 6.84
N SER A 59 -10.48 -0.18 6.52
CA SER A 59 -9.58 0.98 6.41
C SER A 59 -9.07 1.10 4.99
N VAL A 60 -9.11 2.32 4.43
CA VAL A 60 -8.66 2.61 3.06
C VAL A 60 -7.72 3.81 3.08
N GLN A 61 -6.60 3.69 2.37
CA GLN A 61 -5.69 4.81 2.07
C GLN A 61 -5.16 4.66 0.64
N GLY A 62 -5.67 5.47 -0.28
CA GLY A 62 -5.38 5.30 -1.71
C GLY A 62 -5.80 3.93 -2.23
N SER A 63 -4.86 3.16 -2.75
CA SER A 63 -5.07 1.78 -3.23
C SER A 63 -5.03 0.73 -2.11
N ILE A 64 -4.54 1.10 -0.93
CA ILE A 64 -4.42 0.22 0.23
C ILE A 64 -5.80 0.03 0.86
N ARG A 65 -6.19 -1.23 1.07
CA ARG A 65 -7.41 -1.61 1.79
C ARG A 65 -7.11 -2.69 2.81
N VAL A 66 -7.60 -2.50 4.03
CA VAL A 66 -7.54 -3.48 5.11
C VAL A 66 -8.94 -3.78 5.60
N ASN A 67 -9.26 -5.08 5.77
CA ASN A 67 -10.46 -5.54 6.44
C ASN A 67 -10.04 -6.30 7.71
N SER A 68 -10.66 -6.00 8.86
CA SER A 68 -10.30 -6.60 10.15
C SER A 68 -11.50 -6.60 11.11
N ASP A 69 -11.38 -7.31 12.23
CA ASP A 69 -12.39 -7.29 13.30
C ASP A 69 -12.20 -6.08 14.23
N LYS A 70 -10.95 -5.64 14.38
CA LYS A 70 -10.57 -4.48 15.22
C LYS A 70 -9.38 -3.75 14.61
N LEU A 71 -9.39 -2.42 14.73
CA LEU A 71 -8.27 -1.54 14.41
C LEU A 71 -8.00 -0.60 15.59
N VAL A 72 -6.74 -0.43 15.95
CA VAL A 72 -6.27 0.58 16.89
C VAL A 72 -5.31 1.50 16.15
N VAL A 73 -5.61 2.80 16.14
CA VAL A 73 -4.73 3.84 15.60
C VAL A 73 -4.01 4.53 16.74
N HIS A 74 -2.70 4.52 16.69
CA HIS A 74 -1.83 5.26 17.60
C HIS A 74 -1.47 6.60 16.94
N PHE A 75 -1.79 7.69 17.62
CA PHE A 75 -1.42 9.03 17.19
C PHE A 75 -0.16 9.51 17.92
N LYS A 76 0.61 10.32 17.22
CA LYS A 76 1.74 11.06 17.76
C LYS A 76 1.80 12.43 17.08
N ASP A 77 1.83 13.49 17.87
CA ASP A 77 1.85 14.87 17.37
C ASP A 77 0.69 15.19 16.40
N GLY A 78 -0.50 14.58 16.65
CA GLY A 78 -1.70 14.73 15.81
C GLY A 78 -1.73 13.91 14.52
N GLU A 79 -0.71 13.09 14.24
CA GLU A 79 -0.63 12.26 13.06
C GLU A 79 -0.69 10.77 13.41
N ALA A 80 -1.26 9.95 12.52
CA ALA A 80 -1.26 8.50 12.68
C ALA A 80 0.18 7.95 12.55
N GLU A 81 0.74 7.44 13.65
CA GLU A 81 2.07 6.84 13.69
C GLU A 81 2.04 5.35 13.33
N LYS A 82 1.04 4.64 13.87
CA LYS A 82 0.88 3.21 13.69
C LYS A 82 -0.60 2.82 13.73
N LEU A 83 -1.00 1.94 12.83
CA LEU A 83 -2.30 1.28 12.80
C LEU A 83 -2.08 -0.21 13.11
N VAL A 84 -2.76 -0.74 14.13
CA VAL A 84 -2.72 -2.16 14.50
C VAL A 84 -4.09 -2.75 14.21
N PHE A 85 -4.16 -3.68 13.26
CA PHE A 85 -5.39 -4.38 12.92
C PHE A 85 -5.29 -5.85 13.29
N THR A 86 -6.38 -6.37 13.85
CA THR A 86 -6.48 -7.76 14.32
C THR A 86 -7.81 -8.37 13.87
N GLY A 87 -7.79 -9.69 13.68
CA GLY A 87 -8.98 -10.42 13.29
C GLY A 87 -8.74 -11.92 13.25
N LYS A 88 -9.79 -12.70 12.96
CA LYS A 88 -9.64 -14.14 12.72
C LYS A 88 -8.72 -14.41 11.54
N MET A 89 -8.75 -13.58 10.53
CA MET A 89 -7.73 -13.29 9.52
C MET A 89 -7.98 -11.86 9.03
N ALA A 90 -7.17 -10.91 9.48
CA ALA A 90 -7.14 -9.57 8.87
C ALA A 90 -6.59 -9.68 7.46
N LYS A 91 -7.20 -8.97 6.52
CA LYS A 91 -6.86 -9.03 5.08
C LYS A 91 -6.40 -7.68 4.59
N PHE A 92 -5.33 -7.70 3.84
CA PHE A 92 -4.71 -6.55 3.20
C PHE A 92 -4.74 -6.69 1.68
N LYS A 93 -4.90 -5.58 0.98
CA LYS A 93 -4.81 -5.47 -0.47
C LYS A 93 -4.16 -4.15 -0.83
N GLN A 94 -3.32 -4.14 -1.87
CA GLN A 94 -2.79 -2.95 -2.53
C GLN A 94 -2.70 -3.16 -4.04
N THR A 95 -2.95 -2.11 -4.81
CA THR A 95 -2.67 -2.04 -6.25
C THR A 95 -1.45 -1.13 -6.45
N PRO A 96 -0.23 -1.66 -6.70
CA PRO A 96 1.02 -0.87 -6.65
C PRO A 96 1.11 0.23 -7.69
N SER A 97 0.44 0.05 -8.84
CA SER A 97 0.34 1.05 -9.92
C SER A 97 -0.87 0.74 -10.80
N GLU A 98 -1.28 1.70 -11.62
CA GLU A 98 -2.38 1.50 -12.56
C GLU A 98 -2.12 0.32 -13.49
N GLY A 99 -3.08 -0.60 -13.59
CA GLY A 99 -2.98 -1.82 -14.39
C GLY A 99 -2.08 -2.92 -13.83
N ALA A 100 -1.44 -2.72 -12.66
CA ALA A 100 -0.69 -3.78 -12.00
C ALA A 100 -1.61 -4.78 -11.30
N GLU A 101 -1.11 -6.01 -11.14
CA GLU A 101 -1.81 -7.02 -10.33
C GLU A 101 -1.80 -6.61 -8.86
N ASP A 102 -2.92 -6.87 -8.18
CA ASP A 102 -3.05 -6.64 -6.75
C ASP A 102 -2.06 -7.48 -5.95
N ILE A 103 -1.47 -6.87 -4.95
CA ILE A 103 -0.75 -7.58 -3.89
C ILE A 103 -1.73 -7.73 -2.73
N THR A 104 -1.89 -8.95 -2.26
CA THR A 104 -2.79 -9.28 -1.16
C THR A 104 -2.04 -9.96 -0.04
N GLY A 105 -2.55 -9.85 1.18
CA GLY A 105 -1.98 -10.53 2.34
C GLY A 105 -3.03 -10.77 3.41
N GLU A 106 -2.72 -11.70 4.30
CA GLU A 106 -3.55 -11.98 5.49
C GLU A 106 -2.69 -12.40 6.67
N ALA A 107 -3.16 -12.12 7.88
CA ALA A 107 -2.54 -12.52 9.14
C ALA A 107 -3.55 -12.37 10.29
N PHE A 108 -3.25 -12.94 11.46
CA PHE A 108 -4.05 -12.63 12.66
C PHE A 108 -3.84 -11.20 13.16
N THR A 109 -2.64 -10.65 12.96
CA THR A 109 -2.29 -9.28 13.33
C THR A 109 -1.51 -8.63 12.20
N GLY A 110 -1.83 -7.37 11.92
CA GLY A 110 -1.03 -6.52 11.05
C GLY A 110 -0.74 -5.19 11.71
N GLU A 111 0.42 -4.63 11.41
CA GLU A 111 0.83 -3.29 11.81
C GLU A 111 1.19 -2.49 10.58
N PHE A 112 0.52 -1.37 10.38
CA PHE A 112 0.84 -0.45 9.29
C PHE A 112 1.47 0.81 9.85
N TYR A 113 2.58 1.22 9.25
CA TYR A 113 3.35 2.41 9.59
C TYR A 113 3.32 3.39 8.41
N PRO A 114 2.37 4.33 8.34
CA PRO A 114 2.16 5.20 7.16
C PRO A 114 3.43 5.96 6.74
N LYS A 115 4.11 6.59 7.70
CA LYS A 115 5.35 7.36 7.44
C LYS A 115 6.51 6.53 6.90
N ARG A 116 6.50 5.23 7.13
CA ARG A 116 7.55 4.30 6.69
C ARG A 116 7.16 3.51 5.44
N ASN A 117 5.92 3.63 4.97
CA ASN A 117 5.35 2.80 3.93
C ASN A 117 5.54 1.30 4.22
N LEU A 118 5.43 0.91 5.48
CA LEU A 118 5.71 -0.44 5.95
C LEU A 118 4.47 -1.09 6.52
N LEU A 119 4.14 -2.26 5.98
CA LEU A 119 3.18 -3.20 6.54
C LEU A 119 3.92 -4.38 7.14
N VAL A 120 3.59 -4.73 8.39
CA VAL A 120 4.09 -5.92 9.08
C VAL A 120 2.91 -6.86 9.33
N LEU A 121 3.01 -8.09 8.88
CA LEU A 121 2.03 -9.15 9.10
C LEU A 121 2.60 -10.16 10.10
N ILE A 122 1.83 -10.48 11.15
CA ILE A 122 2.30 -11.24 12.29
C ILE A 122 1.30 -12.36 12.60
N ASN A 123 1.83 -13.55 12.88
CA ASN A 123 1.10 -14.77 13.19
C ASN A 123 0.26 -15.27 12.00
N ASN A 124 0.70 -16.39 11.46
CA ASN A 124 0.07 -17.07 10.32
C ASN A 124 -0.07 -16.14 9.10
N ALA A 125 1.00 -15.38 8.82
CA ALA A 125 1.02 -14.41 7.75
C ALA A 125 1.23 -15.08 6.38
N THR A 126 0.50 -14.60 5.38
CA THR A 126 0.71 -14.97 3.97
C THR A 126 0.57 -13.72 3.10
N VAL A 127 1.47 -13.56 2.13
CA VAL A 127 1.43 -12.52 1.10
C VAL A 127 1.45 -13.17 -0.26
N TRP A 128 0.55 -12.74 -1.15
CA TRP A 128 0.49 -13.14 -2.55
C TRP A 128 0.91 -11.97 -3.42
N GLN A 129 1.89 -12.20 -4.30
CA GLN A 129 2.41 -11.22 -5.24
C GLN A 129 2.75 -11.90 -6.57
N GLY A 130 2.07 -11.51 -7.63
CA GLY A 130 2.21 -12.15 -8.94
C GLY A 130 1.94 -13.66 -8.85
N SER A 131 2.89 -14.48 -9.32
CA SER A 131 2.80 -15.94 -9.24
C SER A 131 3.27 -16.53 -7.90
N GLY A 132 3.76 -15.70 -6.97
CA GLY A 132 4.34 -16.12 -5.69
C GLY A 132 3.37 -16.03 -4.52
N ALA A 133 3.49 -16.97 -3.58
CA ALA A 133 2.90 -16.91 -2.25
C ALA A 133 3.99 -17.14 -1.21
N TYR A 134 4.07 -16.25 -0.22
CA TYR A 134 5.08 -16.25 0.84
C TYR A 134 4.36 -16.38 2.18
N SER A 135 4.63 -17.43 2.93
CA SER A 135 4.00 -17.69 4.23
C SER A 135 5.05 -17.79 5.34
N SER A 136 4.80 -17.11 6.47
CA SER A 136 5.65 -17.10 7.65
C SER A 136 4.86 -16.60 8.86
N ASP A 137 5.44 -16.68 10.05
CA ASP A 137 4.88 -16.00 11.23
C ASP A 137 5.17 -14.50 11.26
N TYR A 138 6.12 -14.03 10.45
CA TYR A 138 6.49 -12.63 10.36
C TYR A 138 6.85 -12.27 8.93
N ILE A 139 6.12 -11.31 8.36
CA ILE A 139 6.37 -10.79 7.01
C ILE A 139 6.38 -9.27 7.08
N GLU A 140 7.43 -8.64 6.56
CA GLU A 140 7.49 -7.22 6.26
C GLU A 140 7.20 -7.00 4.77
N TYR A 141 6.33 -6.05 4.47
CA TYR A 141 6.02 -5.61 3.13
C TYR A 141 6.26 -4.10 3.01
N ASP A 142 7.23 -3.72 2.20
CA ASP A 142 7.48 -2.32 1.84
C ASP A 142 6.53 -1.94 0.70
N ILE A 143 5.57 -1.07 1.02
CA ILE A 143 4.48 -0.67 0.13
C ILE A 143 5.01 0.11 -1.08
N LYS A 144 6.03 0.96 -0.86
CA LYS A 144 6.61 1.81 -1.90
C LYS A 144 7.41 1.03 -2.94
N THR A 145 8.16 0.02 -2.50
CA THR A 145 9.04 -0.77 -3.36
C THR A 145 8.46 -2.11 -3.74
N SER A 146 7.29 -2.48 -3.20
CA SER A 146 6.66 -3.80 -3.36
C SER A 146 7.57 -4.96 -2.93
N LEU A 147 8.45 -4.71 -1.94
CA LEU A 147 9.40 -5.70 -1.44
C LEU A 147 8.79 -6.50 -0.28
N VAL A 148 8.75 -7.81 -0.43
CA VAL A 148 8.35 -8.76 0.61
C VAL A 148 9.58 -9.36 1.29
N LYS A 149 9.66 -9.28 2.62
CA LYS A 149 10.66 -9.96 3.45
C LYS A 149 9.95 -10.86 4.45
N ALA A 150 10.28 -12.14 4.47
CA ALA A 150 9.66 -13.13 5.35
C ALA A 150 10.70 -13.78 6.25
N GLY A 151 10.34 -14.01 7.52
CA GLY A 151 11.13 -14.84 8.45
C GLY A 151 12.15 -14.12 9.32
N GLU A 152 12.49 -12.84 9.09
CA GLU A 152 13.60 -12.15 9.81
C GLU A 152 13.37 -12.04 11.34
N LYS A 153 12.13 -12.08 11.80
CA LYS A 153 11.76 -12.01 13.24
C LYS A 153 10.84 -13.13 13.68
N ALA A 154 10.72 -14.18 12.83
CA ALA A 154 10.00 -15.37 13.23
C ALA A 154 10.74 -16.08 14.38
N SER A 155 9.99 -16.69 15.31
CA SER A 155 10.61 -17.56 16.33
C SER A 155 11.44 -18.65 15.66
N ASP A 156 12.56 -19.03 16.23
CA ASP A 156 13.59 -19.94 15.69
C ASP A 156 13.07 -21.29 15.11
N SER A 157 11.81 -21.63 15.33
CA SER A 157 11.20 -22.89 14.90
C SER A 157 10.37 -22.83 13.62
N LYS A 158 10.09 -21.61 13.05
CA LYS A 158 9.16 -21.50 11.92
C LYS A 158 9.89 -21.05 10.63
N ARG A 159 9.83 -21.94 9.65
CA ARG A 159 10.43 -21.73 8.34
C ARG A 159 9.53 -20.90 7.44
N VAL A 160 10.13 -20.12 6.54
CA VAL A 160 9.39 -19.49 5.44
C VAL A 160 8.98 -20.55 4.44
N HIS A 161 7.72 -20.52 4.03
CA HIS A 161 7.18 -21.37 2.97
C HIS A 161 6.87 -20.51 1.75
N VAL A 162 7.40 -20.89 0.58
CA VAL A 162 7.20 -20.15 -0.66
C VAL A 162 6.67 -21.09 -1.73
N ILE A 163 5.60 -20.66 -2.41
CA ILE A 163 5.03 -21.33 -3.58
C ILE A 163 5.18 -20.41 -4.77
N ILE A 164 5.76 -20.87 -5.87
CA ILE A 164 5.87 -20.16 -7.14
C ILE A 164 5.11 -20.97 -8.19
N LYS A 165 4.04 -20.41 -8.75
CA LYS A 165 3.26 -21.06 -9.82
C LYS A 165 3.93 -20.80 -11.17
N PRO A 166 4.08 -21.82 -12.04
CA PRO A 166 4.54 -21.59 -13.40
C PRO A 166 3.55 -20.71 -14.17
N LYS A 167 4.06 -19.84 -15.06
CA LYS A 167 3.19 -19.11 -16.00
C LYS A 167 2.41 -20.12 -16.84
N ALA A 168 1.08 -19.94 -16.95
CA ALA A 168 0.27 -20.69 -17.90
C ALA A 168 0.85 -20.46 -19.31
N LYS A 169 1.12 -21.55 -20.05
CA LYS A 169 1.45 -21.45 -21.48
C LYS A 169 0.22 -20.88 -22.21
N GLN A 170 0.39 -19.71 -22.79
CA GLN A 170 -0.57 -19.16 -23.77
C GLN A 170 -0.53 -19.97 -25.05
#